data_6efc032bb5eb4261deccdfd9ca1b05fc
#
_entry.id   6efc032bb5eb4261deccdfd9ca1b05fc
#
_cell.length_a   1.000
_cell.length_b   1.000
_cell.length_c   1.000
_cell.angle_alpha   90.00
_cell.angle_beta   90.00
_cell.angle_gamma   90.00
#
_symmetry.space_group_name_H-M   'P 1'
#
loop_
_entity.id
_entity.type
_entity.pdbx_description
1 polymer ?
#
loop_
_entity_poly.entity_id
_entity_poly.type
_entity_poly.pdbx_seq_one_letter_code
_entity_poly.pdbx_strand_id
1 'polypeptide(L)'
;MFFSSIHAKQQSVALPAAIEKVLDYLKAHDFTKMEPGRYEIQGDDIFAQVFDAETKPAEEQRPEAHEKYTDVQFLASGRERLGFTPDTGSYEVDERFDDRDLIFYKKVENECFIEARPGCYSVFFPEDIHRPACASGQPMTVRKVVIKISVKLL
;
A
#
# COMPACT_ATOMS: atom_id res chain seq x y z
N MET A 1 -3.49 8.69 5.72
CA MET A 1 -3.96 7.55 4.88
C MET A 1 -5.26 7.92 4.15
N PHE A 2 -5.46 7.39 2.95
CA PHE A 2 -6.71 7.46 2.19
C PHE A 2 -7.09 6.07 1.69
N PHE A 3 -8.37 5.68 1.78
CA PHE A 3 -8.87 4.38 1.32
C PHE A 3 -10.11 4.55 0.45
N SER A 4 -10.14 3.89 -0.71
CA SER A 4 -11.27 3.94 -1.64
C SER A 4 -11.24 2.75 -2.61
N SER A 5 -12.04 2.82 -3.67
CA SER A 5 -12.07 1.85 -4.77
C SER A 5 -11.99 2.55 -6.12
N ILE A 6 -11.32 1.94 -7.09
CA ILE A 6 -11.33 2.42 -8.49
C ILE A 6 -12.74 2.38 -9.10
N HIS A 7 -13.67 1.67 -8.47
CA HIS A 7 -15.08 1.57 -8.89
C HIS A 7 -16.00 2.55 -8.14
N ALA A 8 -15.46 3.44 -7.29
CA ALA A 8 -16.26 4.46 -6.61
C ALA A 8 -16.92 5.38 -7.62
N LYS A 9 -18.22 5.71 -7.39
CA LYS A 9 -19.03 6.46 -8.36
C LYS A 9 -18.51 7.88 -8.63
N GLN A 10 -17.95 8.52 -7.61
CA GLN A 10 -17.43 9.87 -7.70
C GLN A 10 -16.40 10.10 -6.60
N GLN A 11 -15.30 10.71 -6.98
CA GLN A 11 -14.32 11.23 -6.04
C GLN A 11 -14.57 12.72 -5.86
N SER A 12 -14.99 13.10 -4.65
CA SER A 12 -15.34 14.49 -4.32
C SER A 12 -14.13 15.32 -3.86
N VAL A 13 -13.03 14.64 -3.57
CA VAL A 13 -11.80 15.26 -3.06
C VAL A 13 -10.77 15.31 -4.18
N ALA A 14 -10.23 16.50 -4.44
CA ALA A 14 -9.07 16.64 -5.32
C ALA A 14 -7.86 16.00 -4.65
N LEU A 15 -7.22 15.08 -5.34
CA LEU A 15 -5.96 14.46 -4.91
C LEU A 15 -4.78 15.12 -5.63
N PRO A 16 -3.56 15.05 -5.09
CA PRO A 16 -2.36 15.45 -5.82
C PRO A 16 -2.29 14.79 -7.20
N ALA A 17 -1.83 15.53 -8.19
CA ALA A 17 -1.80 15.08 -9.60
C ALA A 17 -1.05 13.75 -9.80
N ALA A 18 0.00 13.50 -8.99
CA ALA A 18 0.73 12.24 -9.02
C ALA A 18 -0.14 11.05 -8.57
N ILE A 19 -1.00 11.25 -7.57
CA ILE A 19 -1.95 10.21 -7.12
C ILE A 19 -3.03 10.00 -8.18
N GLU A 20 -3.60 11.07 -8.75
CA GLU A 20 -4.59 10.95 -9.83
C GLU A 20 -4.04 10.15 -11.02
N LYS A 21 -2.80 10.46 -11.45
CA LYS A 21 -2.09 9.71 -12.50
C LYS A 21 -1.99 8.22 -12.18
N VAL A 22 -1.67 7.87 -10.93
CA VAL A 22 -1.60 6.48 -10.46
C VAL A 22 -2.97 5.82 -10.48
N LEU A 23 -4.03 6.52 -10.06
CA LEU A 23 -5.39 5.98 -10.10
C LEU A 23 -5.85 5.71 -11.54
N ASP A 24 -5.48 6.56 -12.49
CA ASP A 24 -5.78 6.34 -13.91
C ASP A 24 -5.00 5.14 -14.45
N TYR A 25 -3.74 4.96 -14.03
CA TYR A 25 -2.95 3.77 -14.35
C TYR A 25 -3.60 2.50 -13.79
N LEU A 26 -4.09 2.52 -12.53
CA LEU A 26 -4.79 1.39 -11.92
C LEU A 26 -6.07 1.01 -12.69
N LYS A 27 -6.84 2.00 -13.16
CA LYS A 27 -8.07 1.77 -13.94
C LYS A 27 -7.80 1.22 -15.35
N ALA A 28 -6.65 1.56 -15.93
CA ALA A 28 -6.30 1.21 -17.31
C ALA A 28 -5.73 -0.21 -17.47
N HIS A 29 -5.36 -0.90 -16.38
CA HIS A 29 -4.65 -2.17 -16.44
C HIS A 29 -5.38 -3.29 -15.70
N ASP A 30 -5.34 -4.50 -16.27
CA ASP A 30 -5.80 -5.74 -15.63
C ASP A 30 -4.61 -6.47 -15.00
N PHE A 31 -4.35 -6.17 -13.73
CA PHE A 31 -3.20 -6.73 -13.01
C PHE A 31 -3.32 -8.24 -12.70
N THR A 32 -4.49 -8.83 -12.90
CA THR A 32 -4.65 -10.28 -12.78
C THR A 32 -3.96 -11.03 -13.91
N LYS A 33 -3.69 -10.34 -15.03
CA LYS A 33 -3.04 -10.88 -16.24
C LYS A 33 -1.59 -10.42 -16.42
N MET A 34 -1.15 -9.44 -15.61
CA MET A 34 0.23 -8.97 -15.69
C MET A 34 1.17 -9.93 -14.97
N GLU A 35 2.36 -10.14 -15.52
CA GLU A 35 3.39 -10.90 -14.84
C GLU A 35 3.89 -10.16 -13.58
N PRO A 36 4.28 -10.88 -12.51
CA PRO A 36 4.95 -10.25 -11.38
C PRO A 36 6.23 -9.52 -11.83
N GLY A 37 6.44 -8.31 -11.30
CA GLY A 37 7.60 -7.50 -11.67
C GLY A 37 7.44 -6.02 -11.35
N ARG A 38 8.47 -5.24 -11.73
CA ARG A 38 8.49 -3.79 -11.62
C ARG A 38 8.14 -3.17 -12.98
N TYR A 39 7.22 -2.21 -12.97
CA TYR A 39 6.74 -1.49 -14.14
C TYR A 39 6.92 0.02 -13.92
N GLU A 40 7.64 0.66 -14.82
CA GLU A 40 7.87 2.10 -14.77
C GLU A 40 6.64 2.87 -15.25
N ILE A 41 6.24 3.88 -14.48
CA ILE A 41 5.17 4.83 -14.86
C ILE A 41 5.81 6.20 -15.15
N GLN A 42 6.80 6.58 -14.34
CA GLN A 42 7.60 7.80 -14.51
C GLN A 42 9.00 7.57 -13.93
N GLY A 43 9.76 6.70 -14.57
CA GLY A 43 11.10 6.32 -14.09
C GLY A 43 11.08 5.82 -12.64
N ASP A 44 12.01 6.34 -11.83
CA ASP A 44 12.09 6.03 -10.40
C ASP A 44 11.17 6.93 -9.54
N ASP A 45 10.59 7.98 -10.10
CA ASP A 45 9.68 8.85 -9.36
C ASP A 45 8.30 8.21 -9.16
N ILE A 46 7.83 7.40 -10.13
CA ILE A 46 6.58 6.62 -10.00
C ILE A 46 6.77 5.26 -10.68
N PHE A 47 6.64 4.19 -9.92
CA PHE A 47 6.70 2.83 -10.45
C PHE A 47 5.78 1.88 -9.71
N ALA A 48 5.27 0.87 -10.41
CA ALA A 48 4.44 -0.19 -9.86
C ALA A 48 5.26 -1.46 -9.61
N GLN A 49 4.96 -2.14 -8.52
CA GLN A 49 5.41 -3.48 -8.19
C GLN A 49 4.18 -4.40 -8.18
N VAL A 50 4.13 -5.35 -9.12
CA VAL A 50 3.07 -6.36 -9.21
C VAL A 50 3.60 -7.67 -8.65
N PHE A 51 2.89 -8.27 -7.70
CA PHE A 51 3.33 -9.54 -7.09
C PHE A 51 2.18 -10.29 -6.45
N ASP A 52 2.42 -11.58 -6.21
CA ASP A 52 1.57 -12.41 -5.37
C ASP A 52 2.11 -12.42 -3.95
N ALA A 53 1.25 -12.27 -2.96
CA ALA A 53 1.59 -12.31 -1.54
C ALA A 53 0.71 -13.31 -0.79
N GLU A 54 1.31 -14.03 0.15
CA GLU A 54 0.57 -14.86 1.10
C GLU A 54 0.15 -13.97 2.28
N THR A 55 -1.15 -13.87 2.54
CA THR A 55 -1.66 -13.20 3.74
C THR A 55 -1.42 -14.08 4.97
N LYS A 56 -1.12 -13.44 6.11
CA LYS A 56 -0.86 -14.11 7.40
C LYS A 56 -1.68 -13.47 8.52
N PRO A 57 -1.84 -14.15 9.66
CA PRO A 57 -2.36 -13.49 10.87
C PRO A 57 -1.64 -12.16 11.13
N ALA A 58 -2.38 -11.15 11.59
CA ALA A 58 -1.82 -9.80 11.75
C ALA A 58 -0.63 -9.76 12.72
N GLU A 59 -0.62 -10.64 13.71
CA GLU A 59 0.47 -10.81 14.69
C GLU A 59 1.77 -11.37 14.08
N GLU A 60 1.68 -11.98 12.90
CA GLU A 60 2.85 -12.49 12.15
C GLU A 60 3.34 -11.49 11.09
N GLN A 61 2.62 -10.38 10.89
CA GLN A 61 3.02 -9.30 9.99
C GLN A 61 3.61 -8.14 10.79
N ARG A 62 4.63 -7.50 10.25
CA ARG A 62 5.26 -6.35 10.89
C ARG A 62 4.64 -5.04 10.42
N PRO A 63 4.43 -4.06 11.31
CA PRO A 63 4.10 -2.70 10.88
C PRO A 63 5.33 -2.06 10.24
N GLU A 64 5.09 -1.34 9.14
CA GLU A 64 6.14 -0.71 8.33
C GLU A 64 5.77 0.72 7.93
N ALA A 65 6.78 1.52 7.58
CA ALA A 65 6.64 2.82 6.96
C ALA A 65 7.77 3.09 5.97
N HIS A 66 7.60 4.17 5.20
CA HIS A 66 8.53 4.64 4.17
C HIS A 66 8.80 6.13 4.36
N GLU A 67 9.94 6.64 3.92
CA GLU A 67 10.27 8.08 4.04
C GLU A 67 10.36 8.78 2.69
N LYS A 68 10.77 8.05 1.65
CA LYS A 68 11.04 8.62 0.31
C LYS A 68 9.86 8.48 -0.63
N TYR A 69 8.97 7.52 -0.36
CA TYR A 69 7.83 7.20 -1.20
C TYR A 69 6.52 7.14 -0.40
N THR A 70 5.47 7.56 -1.05
CA THR A 70 4.08 7.26 -0.67
C THR A 70 3.67 5.99 -1.40
N ASP A 71 3.05 5.05 -0.68
CA ASP A 71 2.54 3.80 -1.23
C ASP A 71 1.08 3.94 -1.66
N VAL A 72 0.79 3.58 -2.91
CA VAL A 72 -0.57 3.28 -3.33
C VAL A 72 -0.68 1.76 -3.44
N GLN A 73 -1.30 1.13 -2.46
CA GLN A 73 -1.50 -0.32 -2.41
C GLN A 73 -2.87 -0.68 -2.99
N PHE A 74 -2.90 -1.48 -4.03
CA PHE A 74 -4.10 -1.91 -4.74
C PHE A 74 -4.23 -3.42 -4.70
N LEU A 75 -5.45 -3.91 -4.46
CA LEU A 75 -5.76 -5.33 -4.47
C LEU A 75 -6.42 -5.72 -5.80
N ALA A 76 -5.74 -6.54 -6.59
CA ALA A 76 -6.25 -7.04 -7.86
C ALA A 76 -7.07 -8.33 -7.69
N SER A 77 -6.68 -9.22 -6.76
CA SER A 77 -7.46 -10.41 -6.43
C SER A 77 -7.25 -10.87 -4.98
N GLY A 78 -8.21 -11.61 -4.44
CA GLY A 78 -8.20 -12.13 -3.08
C GLY A 78 -8.83 -11.15 -2.07
N ARG A 79 -8.44 -11.29 -0.80
CA ARG A 79 -8.86 -10.42 0.32
C ARG A 79 -7.72 -10.27 1.29
N GLU A 80 -7.51 -9.05 1.77
CA GLU A 80 -6.55 -8.78 2.84
C GLU A 80 -7.10 -7.74 3.81
N ARG A 81 -6.54 -7.69 4.99
CA ARG A 81 -6.70 -6.59 5.92
C ARG A 81 -5.43 -5.76 5.92
N LEU A 82 -5.59 -4.47 5.95
CA LEU A 82 -4.50 -3.50 6.07
C LEU A 82 -4.60 -2.82 7.43
N GLY A 83 -3.59 -3.01 8.27
CA GLY A 83 -3.45 -2.26 9.51
C GLY A 83 -2.94 -0.85 9.23
N PHE A 84 -3.35 0.10 10.06
CA PHE A 84 -2.95 1.50 9.95
C PHE A 84 -2.95 2.19 11.31
N THR A 85 -1.91 2.99 11.57
CA THR A 85 -1.85 3.98 12.66
C THR A 85 -0.98 5.16 12.24
N PRO A 86 -1.31 6.42 12.64
CA PRO A 86 -0.42 7.56 12.40
C PRO A 86 0.92 7.39 13.14
N ASP A 87 2.03 7.74 12.50
CA ASP A 87 3.31 7.80 13.18
C ASP A 87 3.39 9.07 14.02
N THR A 88 3.47 8.88 15.33
CA THR A 88 3.62 9.98 16.30
C THR A 88 5.09 10.27 16.66
N GLY A 89 6.02 9.53 16.05
CA GLY A 89 7.45 9.59 16.39
C GLY A 89 7.82 8.92 17.73
N SER A 90 6.86 8.23 18.36
CA SER A 90 7.05 7.56 19.66
C SER A 90 7.23 6.06 19.57
N TYR A 91 7.01 5.47 18.39
CA TYR A 91 7.12 4.02 18.20
C TYR A 91 8.57 3.57 18.04
N GLU A 92 8.92 2.45 18.67
CA GLU A 92 10.26 1.88 18.62
C GLU A 92 10.49 1.21 17.25
N VAL A 93 11.53 1.68 16.54
CA VAL A 93 12.00 1.05 15.30
C VAL A 93 12.62 -0.31 15.64
N ASP A 94 12.23 -1.35 14.90
CA ASP A 94 12.81 -2.68 14.99
C ASP A 94 14.01 -2.82 14.04
N GLU A 95 13.76 -2.56 12.75
CA GLU A 95 14.77 -2.61 11.69
C GLU A 95 14.57 -1.47 10.70
N ARG A 96 15.67 -1.03 10.08
CA ARG A 96 15.66 0.01 9.06
C ARG A 96 16.54 -0.39 7.87
N PHE A 97 16.01 -0.24 6.67
CA PHE A 97 16.66 -0.57 5.41
C PHE A 97 16.62 0.65 4.47
N ASP A 98 17.64 1.51 4.57
CA ASP A 98 17.70 2.78 3.82
C ASP A 98 17.79 2.61 2.29
N ASP A 99 18.37 1.48 1.84
CA ASP A 99 18.47 1.09 0.43
C ASP A 99 17.12 0.70 -0.19
N ARG A 100 16.16 0.27 0.64
CA ARG A 100 14.81 -0.15 0.23
C ARG A 100 13.72 0.82 0.66
N ASP A 101 14.08 1.90 1.35
CA ASP A 101 13.14 2.85 1.94
C ASP A 101 12.10 2.15 2.83
N LEU A 102 12.57 1.32 3.77
CA LEU A 102 11.71 0.48 4.59
C LEU A 102 12.10 0.55 6.06
N ILE A 103 11.13 0.87 6.91
CA ILE A 103 11.28 0.93 8.36
C ILE A 103 10.25 -0.04 8.95
N PHE A 104 10.71 -0.99 9.76
CA PHE A 104 9.85 -1.85 10.56
C PHE A 104 9.80 -1.40 12.00
N TYR A 105 8.62 -1.48 12.61
CA TYR A 105 8.40 -1.15 14.01
C TYR A 105 8.16 -2.41 14.83
N LYS A 106 8.63 -2.43 16.09
CA LYS A 106 8.44 -3.56 17.00
C LYS A 106 6.97 -3.75 17.35
N LYS A 107 6.31 -2.67 17.73
CA LYS A 107 4.90 -2.64 18.13
C LYS A 107 4.32 -1.27 17.87
N VAL A 108 3.09 -1.24 17.44
CA VAL A 108 2.29 -0.02 17.33
C VAL A 108 1.00 -0.16 18.13
N GLU A 109 0.43 0.97 18.53
CA GLU A 109 -0.81 1.02 19.31
C GLU A 109 -1.90 1.75 18.52
N ASN A 110 -3.16 1.56 18.93
CA ASN A 110 -4.33 2.17 18.30
C ASN A 110 -4.43 1.88 16.78
N GLU A 111 -3.93 0.70 16.36
CA GLU A 111 -3.98 0.27 14.97
C GLU A 111 -5.43 -0.04 14.56
N CYS A 112 -5.88 0.60 13.49
CA CYS A 112 -7.15 0.30 12.83
C CYS A 112 -6.91 -0.68 11.68
N PHE A 113 -7.86 -1.57 11.41
CA PHE A 113 -7.80 -2.48 10.28
C PHE A 113 -8.91 -2.21 9.28
N ILE A 114 -8.55 -2.16 8.00
CA ILE A 114 -9.46 -1.99 6.88
C ILE A 114 -9.44 -3.27 6.05
N GLU A 115 -10.60 -3.79 5.70
CA GLU A 115 -10.72 -4.92 4.78
C GLU A 115 -10.66 -4.43 3.33
N ALA A 116 -9.63 -4.86 2.60
CA ALA A 116 -9.48 -4.60 1.18
C ALA A 116 -10.03 -5.78 0.36
N ARG A 117 -10.72 -5.43 -0.74
CA ARG A 117 -11.28 -6.35 -1.74
C ARG A 117 -10.78 -5.94 -3.12
N PRO A 118 -10.92 -6.80 -4.15
CA PRO A 118 -10.52 -6.45 -5.51
C PRO A 118 -11.10 -5.11 -5.96
N GLY A 119 -10.24 -4.25 -6.48
CA GLY A 119 -10.56 -2.88 -6.86
C GLY A 119 -10.40 -1.83 -5.77
N CYS A 120 -10.19 -2.23 -4.51
CA CYS A 120 -9.84 -1.30 -3.43
C CYS A 120 -8.38 -0.87 -3.52
N TYR A 121 -8.13 0.38 -3.13
CA TYR A 121 -6.79 0.92 -2.97
C TYR A 121 -6.65 1.73 -1.67
N SER A 122 -5.44 1.74 -1.14
CA SER A 122 -5.04 2.55 0.02
C SER A 122 -3.86 3.42 -0.37
N VAL A 123 -3.84 4.67 0.07
CA VAL A 123 -2.69 5.57 -0.04
C VAL A 123 -2.10 5.74 1.35
N PHE A 124 -0.86 5.34 1.54
CA PHE A 124 -0.09 5.50 2.77
C PHE A 124 1.03 6.52 2.54
N PHE A 125 0.95 7.63 3.24
CA PHE A 125 1.99 8.67 3.23
C PHE A 125 3.13 8.29 4.19
N PRO A 126 4.27 8.98 4.17
CA PRO A 126 5.39 8.68 5.09
C PRO A 126 5.01 8.66 6.58
N GLU A 127 4.06 9.49 6.98
CA GLU A 127 3.54 9.54 8.35
C GLU A 127 2.51 8.44 8.69
N ASP A 128 2.27 7.51 7.78
CA ASP A 128 1.29 6.44 7.94
C ASP A 128 1.99 5.09 8.16
N ILE A 129 2.14 4.66 9.41
CA ILE A 129 2.57 3.29 9.69
C ILE A 129 1.46 2.35 9.25
N HIS A 130 1.81 1.35 8.46
CA HIS A 130 0.85 0.39 7.96
C HIS A 130 1.36 -1.04 8.08
N ARG A 131 0.42 -1.98 8.11
CA ARG A 131 0.69 -3.43 8.21
C ARG A 131 -0.03 -4.13 7.08
N PRO A 132 0.68 -4.41 5.97
CA PRO A 132 0.10 -5.05 4.80
C PRO A 132 0.00 -6.56 4.95
N ALA A 133 -0.72 -7.18 4.01
CA ALA A 133 -0.85 -8.63 3.84
C ALA A 133 -1.35 -9.37 5.09
N CYS A 134 -2.21 -8.74 5.91
CA CYS A 134 -2.88 -9.41 7.00
C CYS A 134 -4.07 -10.23 6.48
N ALA A 135 -4.24 -11.43 7.00
CA ALA A 135 -5.33 -12.32 6.59
C ALA A 135 -6.71 -11.74 6.97
N SER A 136 -7.64 -11.78 6.01
CA SER A 136 -9.06 -11.52 6.23
C SER A 136 -9.78 -12.85 6.40
N GLY A 137 -9.75 -13.40 7.61
CA GLY A 137 -10.18 -14.75 7.91
C GLY A 137 -9.03 -15.75 7.72
N GLN A 138 -9.16 -16.71 6.82
CA GLN A 138 -8.08 -17.67 6.53
C GLN A 138 -7.00 -17.06 5.64
N PRO A 139 -5.73 -17.41 5.87
CA PRO A 139 -4.64 -17.04 4.97
C PRO A 139 -4.92 -17.47 3.53
N MET A 140 -4.49 -16.63 2.57
CA MET A 140 -4.64 -16.90 1.14
C MET A 140 -3.62 -16.15 0.32
N THR A 141 -3.37 -16.60 -0.90
CA THR A 141 -2.62 -15.85 -1.89
C THR A 141 -3.47 -14.69 -2.42
N VAL A 142 -2.91 -13.51 -2.47
CA VAL A 142 -3.53 -12.32 -3.06
C VAL A 142 -2.63 -11.75 -4.16
N ARG A 143 -3.23 -11.20 -5.24
CA ARG A 143 -2.50 -10.42 -6.24
C ARG A 143 -2.53 -8.95 -5.83
N LYS A 144 -1.35 -8.40 -5.54
CA LYS A 144 -1.17 -7.00 -5.12
C LYS A 144 -0.42 -6.18 -6.15
N VAL A 145 -0.71 -4.89 -6.12
CA VAL A 145 0.08 -3.86 -6.78
C VAL A 145 0.43 -2.81 -5.75
N VAL A 146 1.70 -2.53 -5.57
CA VAL A 146 2.18 -1.42 -4.77
C VAL A 146 2.82 -0.41 -5.71
N ILE A 147 2.24 0.78 -5.82
CA ILE A 147 2.80 1.85 -6.62
C ILE A 147 3.48 2.84 -5.68
N LYS A 148 4.78 3.00 -5.88
CA LYS A 148 5.62 3.95 -5.17
C LYS A 148 5.57 5.29 -5.88
N ILE A 149 5.22 6.35 -5.14
CA ILE A 149 5.23 7.75 -5.60
C ILE A 149 6.26 8.50 -4.79
N SER A 150 7.30 9.03 -5.43
CA SER A 150 8.29 9.87 -4.74
C SER A 150 7.61 11.06 -4.05
N VAL A 151 7.94 11.28 -2.78
CA VAL A 151 7.41 12.41 -1.99
C VAL A 151 7.69 13.77 -2.62
N LYS A 152 8.64 13.85 -3.55
CA LYS A 152 8.96 15.08 -4.31
C LYS A 152 7.84 15.52 -5.24
N LEU A 153 6.87 14.64 -5.51
CA LEU A 153 5.75 14.89 -6.44
C LEU A 153 4.44 15.22 -5.73
N LEU A 154 4.43 15.25 -4.39
CA LEU A 154 3.25 15.44 -3.52
C LEU A 154 3.20 16.78 -2.80
#